data_75f95cb4ecce34324a289b2764fb896c
#
_entry.id   75f95cb4ecce34324a289b2764fb896c
#
_cell.length_a   1.000
_cell.length_b   1.000
_cell.length_c   1.000
_cell.angle_alpha   90.00
_cell.angle_beta   90.00
_cell.angle_gamma   90.00
#
_symmetry.space_group_name_H-M   'P 1'
#
loop_
_entity.id
_entity.type
_entity.pdbx_description
1 polymer ?
#
loop_
_entity_poly.entity_id
_entity_poly.type
_entity_poly.pdbx_seq_one_letter_code
_entity_poly.pdbx_strand_id
1 'polypeptide(L)'
;MAQQYLTVTALTKYLKRKFEADPYLQRVFLTGEISNFRLRPGHQYFNLKDENAKISAVMFKGPFSKRQFQPEEGMKVLVVGRLSLFESSGGYQIYVEHMEPDGIGALYQAYEQLKKKLSVEGLFTGEKKVLPKYPKRIAVLTSPSGAVIRDIMTTIERRYPIAQIVLYPPIVQGNQAADDIIRNIRRVEESGDFDTMIIGRGGGSIEDLWPYNEE
;
A
#
# COMPACT_ATOMS: atom_id res chain seq x y z
N MET A 1 26.17 42.08 36.39
CA MET A 1 26.18 41.70 34.96
C MET A 1 24.78 41.78 34.44
N ALA A 2 24.47 42.62 33.45
CA ALA A 2 23.14 42.70 32.85
C ALA A 2 22.83 41.38 32.11
N GLN A 3 21.77 40.77 32.47
CA GLN A 3 21.30 39.52 31.84
C GLN A 3 20.84 39.85 30.42
N GLN A 4 21.54 39.35 29.41
CA GLN A 4 21.24 39.63 28.01
C GLN A 4 20.18 38.62 27.50
N TYR A 5 18.98 39.07 27.25
CA TYR A 5 17.89 38.23 26.72
C TYR A 5 18.02 38.06 25.22
N LEU A 6 17.85 36.81 24.73
CA LEU A 6 17.77 36.50 23.30
C LEU A 6 16.37 36.76 22.77
N THR A 7 16.25 37.18 21.54
CA THR A 7 14.96 37.15 20.83
C THR A 7 14.60 35.73 20.41
N VAL A 8 13.30 35.45 20.22
CA VAL A 8 12.82 34.13 19.72
C VAL A 8 13.53 33.77 18.41
N THR A 9 13.65 34.73 17.49
CA THR A 9 14.35 34.55 16.22
C THR A 9 15.81 34.18 16.39
N ALA A 10 16.52 34.83 17.32
CA ALA A 10 17.91 34.56 17.58
C ALA A 10 18.12 33.14 18.15
N LEU A 11 17.22 32.72 19.07
CA LEU A 11 17.22 31.37 19.62
C LEU A 11 16.91 30.31 18.54
N THR A 12 15.90 30.53 17.72
CA THR A 12 15.51 29.60 16.64
C THR A 12 16.64 29.43 15.61
N LYS A 13 17.27 30.52 15.21
CA LYS A 13 18.44 30.48 14.31
C LYS A 13 19.64 29.73 14.95
N TYR A 14 19.87 29.93 16.23
CA TYR A 14 20.93 29.21 16.96
C TYR A 14 20.64 27.70 16.99
N LEU A 15 19.40 27.28 17.34
CA LEU A 15 19.01 25.88 17.34
C LEU A 15 19.09 25.25 15.94
N LYS A 16 18.63 25.97 14.92
CA LYS A 16 18.72 25.49 13.52
C LYS A 16 20.17 25.21 13.13
N ARG A 17 21.10 26.12 13.44
CA ARG A 17 22.54 25.90 13.19
C ARG A 17 23.08 24.67 13.93
N LYS A 18 22.63 24.42 15.16
CA LYS A 18 23.01 23.22 15.91
C LYS A 18 22.53 21.94 15.23
N PHE A 19 21.27 21.90 14.74
CA PHE A 19 20.76 20.79 13.96
C PHE A 19 21.54 20.58 12.64
N GLU A 20 21.85 21.67 11.94
CA GLU A 20 22.59 21.61 10.68
C GLU A 20 24.08 21.25 10.84
N ALA A 21 24.66 21.55 11.99
CA ALA A 21 26.04 21.21 12.31
C ALA A 21 26.24 19.80 12.86
N ASP A 22 25.15 19.10 13.21
CA ASP A 22 25.21 17.74 13.74
C ASP A 22 25.21 16.72 12.58
N PRO A 23 26.31 15.99 12.35
CA PRO A 23 26.41 15.01 11.26
C PRO A 23 25.37 13.89 11.35
N TYR A 24 24.95 13.51 12.57
CA TYR A 24 23.93 12.46 12.76
C TYR A 24 22.54 12.92 12.29
N LEU A 25 22.24 14.22 12.37
CA LEU A 25 20.96 14.77 11.95
C LEU A 25 20.91 15.10 10.44
N GLN A 26 22.07 15.10 9.77
CA GLN A 26 22.13 15.34 8.32
C GLN A 26 21.76 14.10 7.50
N ARG A 27 21.81 12.92 8.08
CA ARG A 27 21.36 11.69 7.44
C ARG A 27 20.77 10.73 8.45
N VAL A 28 19.47 10.83 8.63
CA VAL A 28 18.71 10.03 9.60
C VAL A 28 17.95 8.94 8.86
N PHE A 29 17.95 7.75 9.43
CA PHE A 29 17.15 6.61 8.99
C PHE A 29 16.01 6.43 9.98
N LEU A 30 14.79 6.56 9.53
CA LEU A 30 13.59 6.42 10.37
C LEU A 30 12.65 5.37 9.79
N THR A 31 11.98 4.64 10.66
CA THR A 31 10.78 3.88 10.34
C THR A 31 9.59 4.55 11.01
N GLY A 32 8.43 4.52 10.35
CA GLY A 32 7.22 5.08 10.90
C GLY A 32 6.02 4.88 9.97
N GLU A 33 4.84 5.07 10.51
CA GLU A 33 3.58 5.03 9.77
C GLU A 33 3.27 6.43 9.21
N ILE A 34 2.91 6.49 7.94
CA ILE A 34 2.46 7.72 7.29
C ILE A 34 1.12 8.14 7.89
N SER A 35 1.02 9.41 8.27
CA SER A 35 -0.24 9.99 8.72
C SER A 35 -0.44 11.42 8.22
N ASN A 36 -1.70 11.82 8.09
CA ASN A 36 -2.12 13.11 7.53
C ASN A 36 -1.57 13.35 6.11
N PHE A 37 -1.49 12.27 5.31
CA PHE A 37 -1.04 12.33 3.93
C PHE A 37 -2.20 12.70 3.01
N ARG A 38 -1.96 13.71 2.16
CA ARG A 38 -2.85 14.06 1.04
C ARG A 38 -1.98 14.36 -0.16
N LEU A 39 -2.17 13.62 -1.23
CA LEU A 39 -1.44 13.85 -2.48
C LEU A 39 -1.67 15.28 -3.00
N ARG A 40 -0.59 16.02 -3.22
CA ARG A 40 -0.62 17.40 -3.71
C ARG A 40 0.25 17.55 -4.94
N PRO A 41 -0.07 18.47 -5.86
CA PRO A 41 0.86 18.85 -6.91
C PRO A 41 2.13 19.46 -6.28
N GLY A 42 3.30 18.89 -6.56
CA GLY A 42 4.59 19.41 -6.09
C GLY A 42 5.12 18.73 -4.83
N HIS A 43 5.33 19.50 -3.76
CA HIS A 43 5.90 18.98 -2.50
C HIS A 43 4.85 18.27 -1.67
N GLN A 44 5.24 17.17 -1.01
CA GLN A 44 4.36 16.42 -0.13
C GLN A 44 4.64 16.77 1.33
N TYR A 45 3.58 16.95 2.10
CA TYR A 45 3.61 17.25 3.52
C TYR A 45 2.77 16.19 4.23
N PHE A 46 3.36 15.51 5.18
CA PHE A 46 2.74 14.43 5.94
C PHE A 46 3.40 14.33 7.32
N ASN A 47 2.96 13.40 8.13
CA ASN A 47 3.64 13.08 9.37
C ASN A 47 4.11 11.62 9.32
N LEU A 48 5.20 11.34 10.01
CA LEU A 48 5.61 10.01 10.39
C LEU A 48 5.31 9.84 11.87
N LYS A 49 4.65 8.77 12.24
CA LYS A 49 4.31 8.44 13.63
C LYS A 49 4.71 7.02 13.98
N ASP A 50 4.94 6.77 15.24
CA ASP A 50 4.94 5.47 15.88
C ASP A 50 3.91 5.46 17.03
N GLU A 51 4.01 4.49 17.93
CA GLU A 51 3.08 4.36 19.06
C GLU A 51 3.14 5.55 20.03
N ASN A 52 4.28 6.23 20.13
CA ASN A 52 4.54 7.23 21.18
C ASN A 52 4.87 8.62 20.66
N ALA A 53 5.26 8.76 19.39
CA ALA A 53 5.77 9.99 18.84
C ALA A 53 5.29 10.26 17.41
N LYS A 54 5.36 11.54 17.04
CA LYS A 54 5.04 12.02 15.70
C LYS A 54 6.00 13.10 15.28
N ILE A 55 6.48 13.05 14.03
CA ILE A 55 7.32 14.07 13.41
C ILE A 55 6.72 14.55 12.09
N SER A 56 6.80 15.84 11.82
CA SER A 56 6.44 16.40 10.52
C SER A 56 7.47 16.02 9.46
N ALA A 57 7.00 15.64 8.27
CA ALA A 57 7.82 15.23 7.15
C ALA A 57 7.50 16.03 5.91
N VAL A 58 8.55 16.40 5.17
CA VAL A 58 8.44 17.10 3.89
C VAL A 58 9.25 16.32 2.85
N MET A 59 8.62 15.95 1.75
CA MET A 59 9.30 15.36 0.60
C MET A 59 9.13 16.26 -0.62
N PHE A 60 10.24 16.77 -1.14
CA PHE A 60 10.21 17.66 -2.30
C PHE A 60 9.85 16.92 -3.59
N LYS A 61 9.37 17.67 -4.59
CA LYS A 61 8.92 17.13 -5.88
C LYS A 61 9.97 16.22 -6.55
N GLY A 62 11.25 16.59 -6.50
CA GLY A 62 12.33 15.84 -7.14
C GLY A 62 12.48 14.41 -6.56
N PRO A 63 12.75 14.25 -5.26
CA PRO A 63 12.73 12.95 -4.61
C PRO A 63 11.40 12.21 -4.78
N PHE A 64 10.27 12.90 -4.61
CA PHE A 64 8.95 12.30 -4.73
C PHE A 64 8.66 11.71 -6.11
N SER A 65 9.14 12.33 -7.20
CA SER A 65 8.94 11.82 -8.56
C SER A 65 9.79 10.58 -8.89
N LYS A 66 10.84 10.30 -8.11
CA LYS A 66 11.73 9.14 -8.29
C LYS A 66 11.27 7.89 -7.54
N ARG A 67 10.22 7.99 -6.72
CA ARG A 67 9.70 6.85 -5.95
C ARG A 67 9.12 5.78 -6.87
N GLN A 68 9.20 4.52 -6.42
CA GLN A 68 8.67 3.35 -7.14
C GLN A 68 7.31 2.88 -6.63
N PHE A 69 6.73 3.56 -5.65
CA PHE A 69 5.44 3.21 -5.04
C PHE A 69 4.61 4.46 -4.79
N GLN A 70 3.33 4.31 -4.53
CA GLN A 70 2.42 5.39 -4.15
C GLN A 70 2.22 5.36 -2.63
N PRO A 71 2.66 6.41 -1.89
CA PRO A 71 2.42 6.51 -0.46
C PRO A 71 0.93 6.66 -0.15
N GLU A 72 0.47 5.96 0.88
CA GLU A 72 -0.92 6.01 1.36
C GLU A 72 -0.96 6.24 2.86
N GLU A 73 -2.09 6.75 3.35
CA GLU A 73 -2.36 6.93 4.78
C GLU A 73 -2.28 5.58 5.50
N GLY A 74 -1.59 5.51 6.63
CA GLY A 74 -1.43 4.29 7.42
C GLY A 74 -0.30 3.36 6.94
N MET A 75 0.36 3.66 5.82
CA MET A 75 1.45 2.83 5.32
C MET A 75 2.70 2.98 6.18
N LYS A 76 3.30 1.86 6.58
CA LYS A 76 4.59 1.84 7.27
C LYS A 76 5.73 1.98 6.26
N VAL A 77 6.65 2.89 6.53
CA VAL A 77 7.74 3.24 5.61
C VAL A 77 9.09 3.36 6.30
N LEU A 78 10.13 3.08 5.54
CA LEU A 78 11.51 3.42 5.85
C LEU A 78 11.87 4.70 5.10
N VAL A 79 12.37 5.69 5.80
CA VAL A 79 12.77 6.97 5.21
C VAL A 79 14.21 7.30 5.53
N VAL A 80 14.87 7.90 4.56
CA VAL A 80 16.18 8.53 4.72
C VAL A 80 16.00 10.01 4.45
N GLY A 81 16.51 10.82 5.35
CA GLY A 81 16.40 12.27 5.22
C GLY A 81 17.23 13.02 6.25
N ARG A 82 17.18 14.33 6.20
CA ARG A 82 17.84 15.21 7.16
C ARG A 82 16.83 15.91 8.05
N LEU A 83 17.21 16.10 9.32
CA LEU A 83 16.42 16.88 10.27
C LEU A 83 16.83 18.36 10.23
N SER A 84 15.85 19.23 10.27
CA SER A 84 16.08 20.67 10.45
C SER A 84 14.88 21.32 11.15
N LEU A 85 15.07 22.55 11.58
CA LEU A 85 14.03 23.39 12.18
C LEU A 85 13.35 24.25 11.10
N PHE A 86 12.02 24.26 11.15
CA PHE A 86 11.23 25.21 10.36
C PHE A 86 11.12 26.52 11.13
N GLU A 87 11.79 27.56 10.64
CA GLU A 87 12.01 28.82 11.38
C GLU A 87 10.73 29.54 11.81
N SER A 88 9.68 29.50 10.97
CA SER A 88 8.45 30.23 11.26
C SER A 88 7.64 29.67 12.42
N SER A 89 7.69 28.35 12.65
CA SER A 89 6.95 27.67 13.72
C SER A 89 7.84 27.19 14.87
N GLY A 90 9.18 27.17 14.67
CA GLY A 90 10.13 26.59 15.62
C GLY A 90 10.06 25.07 15.75
N GLY A 91 9.21 24.40 14.92
CA GLY A 91 9.07 22.97 14.93
C GLY A 91 10.21 22.27 14.16
N TYR A 92 10.63 21.11 14.66
CA TYR A 92 11.56 20.26 13.91
C TYR A 92 10.79 19.39 12.92
N GLN A 93 11.42 19.11 11.79
CA GLN A 93 10.84 18.28 10.73
C GLN A 93 11.92 17.52 9.98
N ILE A 94 11.53 16.40 9.37
CA ILE A 94 12.41 15.63 8.48
C ILE A 94 12.17 16.03 7.03
N TYR A 95 13.25 16.34 6.33
CA TYR A 95 13.27 16.51 4.87
C TYR A 95 13.64 15.18 4.24
N VAL A 96 12.62 14.48 3.72
CA VAL A 96 12.75 13.13 3.18
C VAL A 96 13.41 13.17 1.80
N GLU A 97 14.52 12.47 1.65
CA GLU A 97 15.27 12.31 0.41
C GLU A 97 14.95 10.99 -0.28
N HIS A 98 14.75 9.94 0.51
CA HIS A 98 14.36 8.62 0.03
C HIS A 98 13.28 8.04 0.95
N MET A 99 12.35 7.31 0.36
CA MET A 99 11.29 6.63 1.08
C MET A 99 10.95 5.33 0.37
N GLU A 100 10.84 4.25 1.13
CA GLU A 100 10.41 2.94 0.67
C GLU A 100 9.45 2.32 1.70
N PRO A 101 8.54 1.46 1.29
CA PRO A 101 7.67 0.77 2.22
C PRO A 101 8.45 -0.18 3.12
N ASP A 102 8.10 -0.21 4.42
CA ASP A 102 8.67 -1.14 5.38
C ASP A 102 8.08 -2.55 5.15
N GLY A 103 8.93 -3.55 4.94
CA GLY A 103 8.50 -4.94 4.68
C GLY A 103 8.34 -5.34 3.21
N ILE A 104 8.21 -4.40 2.27
CA ILE A 104 8.04 -4.72 0.84
C ILE A 104 9.24 -5.47 0.26
N GLY A 105 10.45 -5.20 0.72
CA GLY A 105 11.64 -5.90 0.21
C GLY A 105 11.56 -7.41 0.39
N ALA A 106 11.14 -7.88 1.57
CA ALA A 106 10.99 -9.30 1.86
C ALA A 106 9.81 -9.93 1.11
N LEU A 107 8.66 -9.25 1.08
CA LEU A 107 7.49 -9.72 0.35
C LEU A 107 7.72 -9.75 -1.16
N TYR A 108 8.40 -8.75 -1.71
CA TYR A 108 8.74 -8.72 -3.13
C TYR A 108 9.71 -9.84 -3.50
N GLN A 109 10.72 -10.11 -2.68
CA GLN A 109 11.62 -11.25 -2.87
C GLN A 109 10.87 -12.59 -2.82
N ALA A 110 9.97 -12.77 -1.85
CA ALA A 110 9.13 -13.96 -1.75
C ALA A 110 8.22 -14.12 -2.99
N TYR A 111 7.61 -13.04 -3.45
CA TYR A 111 6.83 -13.01 -4.69
C TYR A 111 7.65 -13.45 -5.92
N GLU A 112 8.84 -12.88 -6.11
CA GLU A 112 9.69 -13.24 -7.26
C GLU A 112 10.21 -14.68 -7.16
N GLN A 113 10.51 -15.18 -5.96
CA GLN A 113 10.89 -16.58 -5.74
C GLN A 113 9.75 -17.53 -6.09
N LEU A 114 8.53 -17.25 -5.59
CA LEU A 114 7.34 -18.05 -5.89
C LEU A 114 7.02 -18.02 -7.39
N LYS A 115 7.02 -16.85 -7.99
CA LYS A 115 6.80 -16.68 -9.43
C LYS A 115 7.80 -17.48 -10.26
N LYS A 116 9.08 -17.46 -9.89
CA LYS A 116 10.12 -18.26 -10.57
C LYS A 116 9.87 -19.76 -10.40
N LYS A 117 9.51 -20.22 -9.17
CA LYS A 117 9.15 -21.61 -8.89
C LYS A 117 8.01 -22.06 -9.79
N LEU A 118 6.88 -21.36 -9.77
CA LEU A 118 5.68 -21.68 -10.54
C LEU A 118 5.92 -21.60 -12.06
N SER A 119 6.82 -20.71 -12.51
CA SER A 119 7.23 -20.64 -13.91
C SER A 119 7.99 -21.87 -14.35
N VAL A 120 8.91 -22.39 -13.51
CA VAL A 120 9.64 -23.63 -13.79
C VAL A 120 8.71 -24.85 -13.83
N GLU A 121 7.68 -24.86 -12.98
CA GLU A 121 6.62 -25.87 -12.97
C GLU A 121 5.66 -25.77 -14.17
N GLY A 122 5.77 -24.72 -15.01
CA GLY A 122 4.98 -24.56 -16.22
C GLY A 122 3.58 -24.00 -16.02
N LEU A 123 3.22 -23.54 -14.82
CA LEU A 123 1.87 -23.02 -14.53
C LEU A 123 1.49 -21.80 -15.38
N PHE A 124 2.45 -21.01 -15.82
CA PHE A 124 2.18 -19.82 -16.65
C PHE A 124 2.16 -20.12 -18.15
N THR A 125 2.69 -21.26 -18.59
CA THR A 125 2.82 -21.65 -19.99
C THR A 125 1.79 -22.69 -20.44
N GLY A 126 1.03 -23.27 -19.50
CA GLY A 126 -0.02 -24.23 -19.78
C GLY A 126 -1.16 -23.64 -20.63
N GLU A 127 -1.83 -24.51 -21.39
CA GLU A 127 -3.02 -24.12 -22.15
C GLU A 127 -4.12 -23.62 -21.19
N LYS A 128 -4.60 -22.40 -21.47
CA LYS A 128 -5.70 -21.80 -20.70
C LYS A 128 -7.03 -22.32 -21.20
N LYS A 129 -7.95 -22.60 -20.27
CA LYS A 129 -9.34 -22.97 -20.62
C LYS A 129 -9.98 -21.83 -21.42
N VAL A 130 -10.73 -22.20 -22.46
CA VAL A 130 -11.47 -21.24 -23.27
C VAL A 130 -12.64 -20.69 -22.44
N LEU A 131 -12.74 -19.38 -22.33
CA LEU A 131 -13.86 -18.74 -21.65
C LEU A 131 -15.15 -18.92 -22.47
N PRO A 132 -16.28 -19.25 -21.81
CA PRO A 132 -17.57 -19.38 -22.52
C PRO A 132 -17.99 -18.02 -23.09
N LYS A 133 -18.41 -18.00 -24.35
CA LYS A 133 -18.86 -16.77 -25.02
C LYS A 133 -20.13 -16.17 -24.38
N TYR A 134 -21.01 -17.05 -23.89
CA TYR A 134 -22.33 -16.69 -23.30
C TYR A 134 -22.55 -17.46 -22.00
N PRO A 135 -21.86 -17.11 -20.90
CA PRO A 135 -22.02 -17.79 -19.63
C PRO A 135 -23.42 -17.50 -19.05
N LYS A 136 -24.16 -18.54 -18.64
CA LYS A 136 -25.44 -18.39 -17.99
C LYS A 136 -25.34 -18.22 -16.49
N ARG A 137 -24.39 -18.92 -15.84
CA ARG A 137 -24.18 -18.85 -14.40
C ARG A 137 -22.69 -18.54 -14.09
N ILE A 138 -22.50 -17.46 -13.38
CA ILE A 138 -21.16 -16.94 -13.02
C ILE A 138 -21.01 -16.98 -11.49
N ALA A 139 -20.04 -17.74 -11.00
CA ALA A 139 -19.66 -17.66 -9.59
C ALA A 139 -18.71 -16.45 -9.38
N VAL A 140 -18.96 -15.64 -8.36
CA VAL A 140 -18.11 -14.50 -8.01
C VAL A 140 -17.61 -14.65 -6.59
N LEU A 141 -16.29 -14.73 -6.43
CA LEU A 141 -15.60 -14.81 -5.15
C LEU A 141 -14.97 -13.46 -4.83
N THR A 142 -15.66 -12.69 -4.03
CA THR A 142 -15.19 -11.35 -3.57
C THR A 142 -15.95 -10.92 -2.31
N SER A 143 -15.51 -9.83 -1.71
CA SER A 143 -16.21 -9.23 -0.56
C SER A 143 -17.65 -8.82 -0.92
N PRO A 144 -18.63 -9.09 -0.05
CA PRO A 144 -20.05 -8.78 -0.33
C PRO A 144 -20.37 -7.28 -0.32
N SER A 145 -19.53 -6.46 0.31
CA SER A 145 -19.77 -5.02 0.49
C SER A 145 -18.78 -4.11 -0.23
N GLY A 146 -17.85 -4.67 -1.03
CA GLY A 146 -16.81 -3.91 -1.71
C GLY A 146 -17.26 -3.22 -3.00
N ALA A 147 -16.41 -2.36 -3.55
CA ALA A 147 -16.61 -1.74 -4.87
C ALA A 147 -16.61 -2.80 -5.98
N VAL A 148 -15.75 -3.82 -5.86
CA VAL A 148 -15.56 -4.87 -6.88
C VAL A 148 -16.86 -5.59 -7.24
N ILE A 149 -17.64 -6.01 -6.25
CA ILE A 149 -18.92 -6.69 -6.54
C ILE A 149 -19.91 -5.77 -7.25
N ARG A 150 -19.95 -4.48 -6.90
CA ARG A 150 -20.81 -3.49 -7.56
C ARG A 150 -20.40 -3.27 -9.00
N ASP A 151 -19.10 -3.17 -9.27
CA ASP A 151 -18.56 -2.97 -10.61
C ASP A 151 -18.85 -4.20 -11.50
N ILE A 152 -18.69 -5.41 -10.96
CA ILE A 152 -19.04 -6.67 -11.66
C ILE A 152 -20.54 -6.69 -11.98
N MET A 153 -21.39 -6.45 -10.98
CA MET A 153 -22.85 -6.45 -11.16
C MET A 153 -23.29 -5.41 -12.19
N THR A 154 -22.86 -4.16 -12.04
CA THR A 154 -23.21 -3.07 -12.97
C THR A 154 -22.74 -3.35 -14.39
N THR A 155 -21.56 -3.96 -14.54
CA THR A 155 -21.01 -4.28 -15.85
C THR A 155 -21.80 -5.40 -16.53
N ILE A 156 -22.11 -6.47 -15.79
CA ILE A 156 -22.87 -7.61 -16.33
C ILE A 156 -24.32 -7.18 -16.63
N GLU A 157 -24.95 -6.45 -15.72
CA GLU A 157 -26.32 -5.95 -15.88
C GLU A 157 -26.47 -5.09 -17.15
N ARG A 158 -25.48 -4.23 -17.41
CA ARG A 158 -25.46 -3.39 -18.62
C ARG A 158 -25.15 -4.15 -19.90
N ARG A 159 -24.27 -5.17 -19.85
CA ARG A 159 -23.71 -5.80 -21.05
C ARG A 159 -24.35 -7.16 -21.38
N TYR A 160 -24.74 -7.92 -20.36
CA TYR A 160 -25.23 -9.27 -20.49
C TYR A 160 -26.20 -9.64 -19.33
N PRO A 161 -27.39 -9.01 -19.24
CA PRO A 161 -28.29 -9.09 -18.08
C PRO A 161 -28.93 -10.47 -17.87
N ILE A 162 -28.78 -11.39 -18.81
CA ILE A 162 -29.32 -12.77 -18.71
C ILE A 162 -28.42 -13.69 -17.88
N ALA A 163 -27.17 -13.27 -17.57
CA ALA A 163 -26.29 -14.07 -16.76
C ALA A 163 -26.67 -13.98 -15.27
N GLN A 164 -26.81 -15.12 -14.64
CA GLN A 164 -27.02 -15.22 -13.20
C GLN A 164 -25.70 -15.11 -12.46
N ILE A 165 -25.56 -14.14 -11.53
CA ILE A 165 -24.42 -14.00 -10.64
C ILE A 165 -24.73 -14.68 -9.32
N VAL A 166 -23.85 -15.55 -8.85
CA VAL A 166 -23.91 -16.16 -7.52
C VAL A 166 -22.67 -15.77 -6.74
N LEU A 167 -22.86 -15.05 -5.65
CA LEU A 167 -21.77 -14.57 -4.80
C LEU A 167 -21.38 -15.63 -3.78
N TYR A 168 -20.10 -15.96 -3.76
CA TYR A 168 -19.43 -16.75 -2.72
C TYR A 168 -18.49 -15.80 -1.97
N PRO A 169 -18.87 -15.26 -0.81
CA PRO A 169 -18.10 -14.24 -0.13
C PRO A 169 -16.98 -14.83 0.75
N PRO A 170 -15.73 -14.92 0.28
CA PRO A 170 -14.63 -15.34 1.11
C PRO A 170 -14.15 -14.19 2.01
N ILE A 171 -13.39 -14.53 3.04
CA ILE A 171 -12.51 -13.59 3.73
C ILE A 171 -11.42 -13.18 2.73
N VAL A 172 -11.30 -11.88 2.44
CA VAL A 172 -10.37 -11.38 1.41
C VAL A 172 -9.11 -10.69 2.00
N GLN A 173 -8.97 -10.66 3.33
CA GLN A 173 -7.86 -10.04 4.07
C GLN A 173 -7.48 -10.84 5.30
N GLY A 174 -6.20 -10.73 5.71
CA GLY A 174 -5.67 -11.40 6.91
C GLY A 174 -5.25 -12.85 6.66
N ASN A 175 -4.69 -13.47 7.68
CA ASN A 175 -4.00 -14.77 7.60
C ASN A 175 -4.90 -15.96 7.20
N GLN A 176 -6.21 -15.83 7.32
CA GLN A 176 -7.17 -16.88 6.97
C GLN A 176 -7.73 -16.72 5.56
N ALA A 177 -7.35 -15.64 4.85
CA ALA A 177 -7.96 -15.31 3.57
C ALA A 177 -7.62 -16.32 2.47
N ALA A 178 -6.36 -16.77 2.37
CA ALA A 178 -5.95 -17.77 1.38
C ALA A 178 -6.74 -19.08 1.54
N ASP A 179 -6.79 -19.63 2.74
CA ASP A 179 -7.53 -20.88 3.01
C ASP A 179 -9.03 -20.76 2.73
N ASP A 180 -9.61 -19.58 3.04
CA ASP A 180 -11.04 -19.38 2.82
C ASP A 180 -11.37 -19.18 1.33
N ILE A 181 -10.50 -18.50 0.58
CA ILE A 181 -10.59 -18.39 -0.88
C ILE A 181 -10.53 -19.78 -1.51
N ILE A 182 -9.54 -20.61 -1.15
CA ILE A 182 -9.38 -21.99 -1.64
C ILE A 182 -10.63 -22.82 -1.34
N ARG A 183 -11.15 -22.74 -0.12
CA ARG A 183 -12.36 -23.44 0.28
C ARG A 183 -13.58 -23.05 -0.58
N ASN A 184 -13.74 -21.76 -0.85
CA ASN A 184 -14.82 -21.29 -1.70
C ASN A 184 -14.64 -21.68 -3.18
N ILE A 185 -13.39 -21.70 -3.70
CA ILE A 185 -13.09 -22.23 -5.05
C ILE A 185 -13.55 -23.68 -5.15
N ARG A 186 -13.14 -24.54 -4.20
CA ARG A 186 -13.53 -25.97 -4.18
C ARG A 186 -15.05 -26.14 -4.11
N ARG A 187 -15.75 -25.37 -3.29
CA ARG A 187 -17.23 -25.41 -3.22
C ARG A 187 -17.90 -25.08 -4.55
N VAL A 188 -17.35 -24.13 -5.30
CA VAL A 188 -17.88 -23.77 -6.64
C VAL A 188 -17.58 -24.88 -7.63
N GLU A 189 -16.39 -25.47 -7.62
CA GLU A 189 -16.01 -26.59 -8.49
C GLU A 189 -16.83 -27.85 -8.20
N GLU A 190 -17.02 -28.21 -6.95
CA GLU A 190 -17.81 -29.35 -6.51
C GLU A 190 -19.29 -29.25 -6.89
N SER A 191 -19.83 -28.02 -6.96
CA SER A 191 -21.24 -27.83 -7.37
C SER A 191 -21.48 -28.18 -8.84
N GLY A 192 -20.48 -28.01 -9.71
CA GLY A 192 -20.58 -28.26 -11.14
C GLY A 192 -21.57 -27.35 -11.91
N ASP A 193 -22.08 -26.33 -11.22
CA ASP A 193 -23.23 -25.53 -11.68
C ASP A 193 -22.85 -24.26 -12.45
N PHE A 194 -21.56 -23.94 -12.59
CA PHE A 194 -21.10 -22.65 -13.09
C PHE A 194 -20.33 -22.78 -14.41
N ASP A 195 -20.62 -21.88 -15.34
CA ASP A 195 -19.92 -21.80 -16.63
C ASP A 195 -18.55 -21.11 -16.48
N THR A 196 -18.43 -20.19 -15.52
CA THR A 196 -17.18 -19.48 -15.22
C THR A 196 -17.16 -19.00 -13.77
N MET A 197 -15.95 -18.72 -13.29
CA MET A 197 -15.69 -18.20 -11.94
C MET A 197 -14.87 -16.93 -12.05
N ILE A 198 -15.25 -15.90 -11.31
CA ILE A 198 -14.49 -14.67 -11.14
C ILE A 198 -13.98 -14.62 -9.70
N ILE A 199 -12.67 -14.61 -9.54
CA ILE A 199 -12.01 -14.44 -8.24
C ILE A 199 -11.34 -13.09 -8.26
N GLY A 200 -11.69 -12.21 -7.33
CA GLY A 200 -11.16 -10.88 -7.37
C GLY A 200 -11.26 -10.12 -6.05
N ARG A 201 -10.31 -9.21 -5.89
CA ARG A 201 -10.26 -8.23 -4.84
C ARG A 201 -9.95 -6.85 -5.45
N GLY A 202 -10.39 -5.79 -4.78
CA GLY A 202 -10.01 -4.42 -5.11
C GLY A 202 -8.54 -4.14 -4.86
N GLY A 203 -8.08 -2.94 -5.18
CA GLY A 203 -6.72 -2.49 -4.89
C GLY A 203 -6.40 -2.50 -3.38
N GLY A 204 -5.13 -2.42 -3.04
CA GLY A 204 -4.62 -2.40 -1.68
C GLY A 204 -3.11 -2.46 -1.67
N SER A 205 -2.52 -2.47 -0.47
CA SER A 205 -1.09 -2.67 -0.29
C SER A 205 -0.66 -4.10 -0.69
N ILE A 206 0.63 -4.34 -0.86
CA ILE A 206 1.14 -5.68 -1.20
C ILE A 206 0.81 -6.70 -0.10
N GLU A 207 0.82 -6.28 1.16
CA GLU A 207 0.46 -7.08 2.32
C GLU A 207 -1.02 -7.49 2.27
N ASP A 208 -1.88 -6.56 1.91
CA ASP A 208 -3.32 -6.80 1.74
C ASP A 208 -3.63 -7.74 0.57
N LEU A 209 -2.83 -7.70 -0.48
CA LEU A 209 -2.98 -8.54 -1.67
C LEU A 209 -2.29 -9.89 -1.52
N TRP A 210 -1.47 -10.06 -0.48
CA TRP A 210 -0.66 -11.26 -0.27
C TRP A 210 -1.43 -12.59 -0.30
N PRO A 211 -2.65 -12.70 0.25
CA PRO A 211 -3.43 -13.94 0.17
C PRO A 211 -3.68 -14.48 -1.24
N TYR A 212 -3.46 -13.66 -2.27
CA TYR A 212 -3.55 -14.06 -3.68
C TYR A 212 -2.18 -14.44 -4.28
N ASN A 213 -1.11 -14.40 -3.48
CA ASN A 213 0.26 -14.80 -3.83
C ASN A 213 0.69 -16.07 -3.06
N GLU A 214 -0.22 -16.84 -2.56
CA GLU A 214 0.02 -18.15 -1.97
C GLU A 214 0.03 -19.24 -3.05
N GLU A 215 0.74 -20.36 -2.78
CA GLU A 215 0.86 -21.52 -3.67
C GLU A 215 -0.35 -22.42 -3.63
#